data_4bf71a09936bd53b1525de95114fc17e
#
_entry.id   4bf71a09936bd53b1525de95114fc17e
#
_cell.length_a   1.000
_cell.length_b   1.000
_cell.length_c   1.000
_cell.angle_alpha   90.00
_cell.angle_beta   90.00
_cell.angle_gamma   90.00
#
_symmetry.space_group_name_H-M   'P 1'
#
loop_
_entity.id
_entity.type
_entity.pdbx_description
1 polymer ?
#
loop_
_entity_poly.entity_id
_entity_poly.type
_entity_poly.pdbx_seq_one_letter_code
_entity_poly.pdbx_strand_id
1 'polypeptide(L)'
;MRFKVSQEERDKVMASLFVEEGVRFSLGRTPVACSDYSFGYYSYNDVKDDYTMRNFSIDRDRFILIPYIKEALKLRPDLKMWASPWTPPAWMKVNEHYSQKSSGIEGTDIGHNRLDPARNVLGNVTGFKMQQGYLQAYALYFSKYVQAYKKNGITISMLMPQNEIAWTPCWPSCTWRAEDLAIFVTQYLGPQFKKDSLDTEIWMGTVNYPNPDYIRTFLNQKNVSDYVRGVGVQWTGMKALPVIHKEYPSYGYMQTENMCGNSENDWSALERTWNAVVHCFNNGVGAYMYWNMELDET
;
A
#
# COMPACT_ATOMS: atom_id res chain seq x y z
N MET A 1 1.42 -2.58 20.09
CA MET A 1 0.34 -2.32 21.07
C MET A 1 -0.16 -3.59 21.79
N ARG A 2 -0.65 -4.62 21.11
CA ARG A 2 -1.29 -5.82 21.75
C ARG A 2 -0.46 -6.52 22.85
N PHE A 3 0.84 -6.40 22.84
CA PHE A 3 1.74 -7.10 23.78
C PHE A 3 2.41 -6.17 24.80
N LYS A 4 2.25 -4.85 24.68
CA LYS A 4 2.95 -3.89 25.54
C LYS A 4 2.05 -3.14 26.52
N VAL A 5 0.74 -3.10 26.27
CA VAL A 5 -0.22 -2.34 27.08
C VAL A 5 -1.39 -3.20 27.56
N SER A 6 -2.05 -2.78 28.63
CA SER A 6 -3.22 -3.44 29.19
C SER A 6 -4.41 -3.43 28.23
N GLN A 7 -5.42 -4.29 28.47
CA GLN A 7 -6.65 -4.27 27.68
C GLN A 7 -7.35 -2.91 27.81
N GLU A 8 -7.41 -2.35 29.01
CA GLU A 8 -8.06 -1.05 29.27
C GLU A 8 -7.41 0.08 28.47
N GLU A 9 -6.07 0.13 28.41
CA GLU A 9 -5.35 1.13 27.62
C GLU A 9 -5.61 0.95 26.13
N ARG A 10 -5.62 -0.29 25.64
CA ARG A 10 -5.99 -0.55 24.24
C ARG A 10 -7.39 -0.08 23.90
N ASP A 11 -8.36 -0.37 24.78
CA ASP A 11 -9.74 0.02 24.57
C ASP A 11 -9.88 1.55 24.53
N LYS A 12 -9.14 2.27 25.38
CA LYS A 12 -9.09 3.74 25.36
C LYS A 12 -8.49 4.28 24.05
N VAL A 13 -7.38 3.70 23.59
CA VAL A 13 -6.78 4.10 22.29
C VAL A 13 -7.72 3.81 21.13
N MET A 14 -8.31 2.61 21.09
CA MET A 14 -9.26 2.25 20.04
C MET A 14 -10.49 3.17 20.04
N ALA A 15 -11.01 3.51 21.21
CA ALA A 15 -12.10 4.46 21.33
C ALA A 15 -11.70 5.85 20.82
N SER A 16 -10.53 6.38 21.20
CA SER A 16 -10.07 7.68 20.74
C SER A 16 -9.90 7.79 19.23
N LEU A 17 -9.65 6.66 18.54
CA LEU A 17 -9.47 6.61 17.09
C LEU A 17 -10.80 6.44 16.32
N PHE A 18 -11.76 5.67 16.84
CA PHE A 18 -12.86 5.17 16.02
C PHE A 18 -14.26 5.57 16.48
N VAL A 19 -14.49 5.96 17.75
CA VAL A 19 -15.82 6.40 18.21
C VAL A 19 -16.09 7.87 17.89
N GLU A 20 -17.33 8.30 18.07
CA GLU A 20 -17.80 9.64 17.69
C GLU A 20 -17.15 10.75 18.50
N GLU A 21 -16.84 10.49 19.75
CA GLU A 21 -16.17 11.42 20.68
C GLU A 21 -14.67 11.54 20.42
N GLY A 22 -14.09 10.66 19.59
CA GLY A 22 -12.69 10.64 19.21
C GLY A 22 -12.43 11.27 17.84
N VAL A 23 -11.32 10.85 17.20
CA VAL A 23 -10.94 11.31 15.85
C VAL A 23 -11.91 10.80 14.79
N ARG A 24 -12.54 9.66 15.03
CA ARG A 24 -13.54 9.03 14.16
C ARG A 24 -13.04 8.76 12.75
N PHE A 25 -11.89 8.12 12.61
CA PHE A 25 -11.37 7.74 11.30
C PHE A 25 -12.39 6.92 10.48
N SER A 26 -12.57 7.29 9.22
CA SER A 26 -13.54 6.69 8.31
C SER A 26 -12.91 5.79 7.24
N LEU A 27 -11.58 5.83 7.13
CA LEU A 27 -10.82 5.08 6.14
C LEU A 27 -9.56 4.52 6.81
N GLY A 28 -9.34 3.23 6.65
CA GLY A 28 -8.16 2.53 7.16
C GLY A 28 -7.36 1.87 6.03
N ARG A 29 -6.04 1.83 6.15
CA ARG A 29 -5.14 1.12 5.27
C ARG A 29 -4.53 -0.08 5.98
N THR A 30 -4.44 -1.20 5.30
CA THR A 30 -3.69 -2.37 5.77
C THR A 30 -2.67 -2.81 4.73
N PRO A 31 -1.46 -3.24 5.15
CA PRO A 31 -0.51 -3.81 4.20
C PRO A 31 -1.00 -5.15 3.66
N VAL A 32 -0.56 -5.50 2.45
CA VAL A 32 -0.66 -6.86 1.91
C VAL A 32 0.67 -7.55 2.19
N ALA A 33 0.72 -8.36 3.24
CA ALA A 33 1.90 -8.97 3.82
C ALA A 33 2.84 -7.95 4.50
N CYS A 34 4.16 -8.12 4.38
CA CYS A 34 5.11 -7.29 5.13
C CYS A 34 5.19 -5.85 4.60
N SER A 35 5.41 -4.94 5.53
CA SER A 35 5.76 -3.54 5.33
C SER A 35 7.09 -3.23 6.02
N ASP A 36 7.50 -1.96 6.01
CA ASP A 36 8.64 -1.43 6.74
C ASP A 36 8.50 -1.56 8.28
N TYR A 37 7.27 -1.63 8.81
CA TYR A 37 6.97 -1.80 10.23
C TYR A 37 6.66 -3.26 10.64
N SER A 38 6.91 -4.21 9.77
CA SER A 38 6.65 -5.62 10.08
C SER A 38 7.77 -6.26 10.89
N PHE A 39 7.41 -7.17 11.79
CA PHE A 39 8.40 -8.04 12.46
C PHE A 39 8.99 -9.04 11.45
N GLY A 40 10.03 -8.58 10.72
CA GLY A 40 10.70 -9.35 9.69
C GLY A 40 9.93 -9.45 8.37
N TYR A 41 10.60 -9.92 7.35
CA TYR A 41 10.06 -10.05 6.01
C TYR A 41 9.23 -11.33 5.86
N TYR A 42 8.10 -11.22 5.18
CA TYR A 42 7.23 -12.34 4.83
C TYR A 42 6.30 -11.98 3.68
N SER A 43 5.81 -12.98 2.99
CA SER A 43 4.65 -12.87 2.13
C SER A 43 3.62 -13.94 2.49
N TYR A 44 2.47 -13.92 1.83
CA TYR A 44 1.47 -14.97 2.02
C TYR A 44 1.78 -16.24 1.23
N ASN A 45 2.83 -16.22 0.40
CA ASN A 45 3.35 -17.40 -0.27
C ASN A 45 4.84 -17.25 -0.58
N ASP A 46 5.69 -17.79 0.28
CA ASP A 46 7.14 -17.76 0.13
C ASP A 46 7.71 -19.02 -0.56
N VAL A 47 6.82 -19.92 -0.99
CA VAL A 47 7.24 -21.11 -1.74
C VAL A 47 7.54 -20.72 -3.18
N LYS A 48 8.83 -20.82 -3.55
CA LYS A 48 9.31 -20.49 -4.89
C LYS A 48 8.56 -21.33 -5.94
N ASP A 49 8.18 -20.64 -7.04
CA ASP A 49 7.50 -21.23 -8.21
C ASP A 49 6.13 -21.87 -7.93
N ASP A 50 5.51 -21.58 -6.79
CA ASP A 50 4.10 -21.95 -6.54
C ASP A 50 3.14 -21.00 -7.28
N TYR A 51 3.14 -21.05 -8.60
CA TYR A 51 2.29 -20.22 -9.46
C TYR A 51 0.79 -20.43 -9.23
N THR A 52 0.40 -21.55 -8.64
CA THR A 52 -0.99 -21.89 -8.33
C THR A 52 -1.44 -21.42 -6.93
N MET A 53 -0.55 -20.81 -6.17
CA MET A 53 -0.83 -20.32 -4.82
C MET A 53 -1.41 -21.41 -3.89
N ARG A 54 -0.92 -22.65 -3.97
CA ARG A 54 -1.36 -23.73 -3.08
C ARG A 54 -0.96 -23.51 -1.64
N ASN A 55 0.22 -22.89 -1.44
CA ASN A 55 0.78 -22.59 -0.11
C ASN A 55 0.42 -21.19 0.38
N PHE A 56 -0.56 -20.52 -0.27
CA PHE A 56 -1.01 -19.20 0.16
C PHE A 56 -1.67 -19.27 1.54
N SER A 57 -1.19 -18.47 2.50
CA SER A 57 -1.75 -18.37 3.85
C SER A 57 -1.64 -16.95 4.40
N ILE A 58 -2.71 -16.47 5.03
CA ILE A 58 -2.73 -15.23 5.82
C ILE A 58 -2.59 -15.49 7.32
N ASP A 59 -2.11 -16.65 7.73
CA ASP A 59 -2.10 -17.06 9.13
C ASP A 59 -1.38 -16.05 10.02
N ARG A 60 -0.32 -15.42 9.52
CA ARG A 60 0.41 -14.39 10.26
C ARG A 60 -0.45 -13.17 10.61
N ASP A 61 -1.31 -12.73 9.71
CA ASP A 61 -2.21 -11.60 9.93
C ASP A 61 -3.31 -11.91 10.94
N ARG A 62 -3.68 -13.18 11.08
CA ARG A 62 -4.69 -13.63 12.05
C ARG A 62 -4.30 -13.34 13.50
N PHE A 63 -3.03 -13.18 13.78
CA PHE A 63 -2.54 -12.91 15.13
C PHE A 63 -2.44 -11.40 15.45
N ILE A 64 -2.27 -10.55 14.45
CA ILE A 64 -1.98 -9.14 14.65
C ILE A 64 -2.99 -8.24 13.91
N LEU A 65 -2.96 -8.22 12.58
CA LEU A 65 -3.73 -7.27 11.78
C LEU A 65 -5.24 -7.52 11.84
N ILE A 66 -5.66 -8.76 11.63
CA ILE A 66 -7.09 -9.10 11.59
C ILE A 66 -7.79 -8.82 12.93
N PRO A 67 -7.27 -9.19 14.10
CA PRO A 67 -7.89 -8.84 15.37
C PRO A 67 -8.01 -7.33 15.57
N TYR A 68 -6.97 -6.56 15.25
CA TYR A 68 -6.98 -5.10 15.36
C TYR A 68 -8.04 -4.45 14.46
N ILE A 69 -8.10 -4.85 13.18
CA ILE A 69 -9.09 -4.34 12.24
C ILE A 69 -10.52 -4.70 12.69
N LYS A 70 -10.72 -5.91 13.22
CA LYS A 70 -12.03 -6.33 13.72
C LYS A 70 -12.46 -5.54 14.95
N GLU A 71 -11.56 -5.16 15.83
CA GLU A 71 -11.86 -4.27 16.96
C GLU A 71 -12.26 -2.87 16.45
N ALA A 72 -11.53 -2.32 15.48
CA ALA A 72 -11.90 -1.06 14.83
C ALA A 72 -13.31 -1.13 14.18
N LEU A 73 -13.58 -2.19 13.44
CA LEU A 73 -14.89 -2.40 12.79
C LEU A 73 -16.05 -2.61 13.78
N LYS A 74 -15.80 -3.09 15.00
CA LYS A 74 -16.84 -3.14 16.05
C LYS A 74 -17.21 -1.74 16.53
N LEU A 75 -16.22 -0.86 16.68
CA LEU A 75 -16.43 0.52 17.12
C LEU A 75 -16.96 1.40 15.98
N ARG A 76 -16.53 1.10 14.75
CA ARG A 76 -16.91 1.81 13.54
C ARG A 76 -17.27 0.85 12.39
N PRO A 77 -18.54 0.38 12.35
CA PRO A 77 -18.98 -0.60 11.34
C PRO A 77 -18.92 -0.11 9.89
N ASP A 78 -18.95 1.19 9.66
CA ASP A 78 -18.85 1.85 8.35
C ASP A 78 -17.40 2.20 7.95
N LEU A 79 -16.40 1.82 8.76
CA LEU A 79 -14.98 2.00 8.42
C LEU A 79 -14.66 1.28 7.11
N LYS A 80 -14.22 2.04 6.13
CA LYS A 80 -13.77 1.49 4.85
C LYS A 80 -12.31 1.08 4.93
N MET A 81 -12.00 -0.14 4.48
CA MET A 81 -10.62 -0.64 4.45
C MET A 81 -10.11 -0.72 3.02
N TRP A 82 -8.88 -0.26 2.81
CA TRP A 82 -8.15 -0.49 1.58
C TRP A 82 -6.77 -1.09 1.85
N ALA A 83 -6.13 -1.62 0.81
CA ALA A 83 -4.88 -2.34 0.97
C ALA A 83 -3.86 -2.05 -0.12
N SER A 84 -2.57 -2.16 0.22
CA SER A 84 -1.47 -2.15 -0.73
C SER A 84 -0.29 -2.99 -0.22
N PRO A 85 0.45 -3.69 -1.09
CA PRO A 85 1.72 -4.31 -0.74
C PRO A 85 2.85 -3.29 -0.75
N TRP A 86 3.85 -3.50 0.07
CA TRP A 86 5.17 -2.85 -0.07
C TRP A 86 6.04 -3.61 -1.09
N THR A 87 5.87 -4.91 -1.16
CA THR A 87 6.64 -5.78 -2.04
C THR A 87 5.85 -7.03 -2.44
N PRO A 88 6.02 -7.54 -3.65
CA PRO A 88 5.62 -8.91 -3.99
C PRO A 88 6.40 -9.94 -3.17
N PRO A 89 5.98 -11.23 -3.16
CA PRO A 89 6.82 -12.33 -2.71
C PRO A 89 8.22 -12.27 -3.34
N ALA A 90 9.26 -12.50 -2.55
CA ALA A 90 10.65 -12.33 -3.01
C ALA A 90 10.97 -13.10 -4.29
N TRP A 91 10.44 -14.32 -4.43
CA TRP A 91 10.68 -15.17 -5.60
C TRP A 91 10.07 -14.63 -6.92
N MET A 92 9.10 -13.70 -6.83
CA MET A 92 8.52 -13.02 -8.00
C MET A 92 9.33 -11.80 -8.44
N LYS A 93 10.34 -11.40 -7.70
CA LYS A 93 11.16 -10.21 -8.00
C LYS A 93 12.44 -10.58 -8.72
N VAL A 94 12.95 -9.65 -9.54
CA VAL A 94 14.17 -9.88 -10.35
C VAL A 94 15.41 -10.10 -9.48
N ASN A 95 15.45 -9.51 -8.29
CA ASN A 95 16.54 -9.70 -7.32
C ASN A 95 16.25 -10.78 -6.27
N GLU A 96 15.11 -11.45 -6.34
CA GLU A 96 14.67 -12.48 -5.40
C GLU A 96 14.82 -12.07 -3.92
N HIS A 97 14.53 -10.79 -3.61
CA HIS A 97 14.61 -10.23 -2.26
C HIS A 97 13.45 -9.29 -1.99
N TYR A 98 13.02 -9.16 -0.74
CA TYR A 98 11.91 -8.27 -0.34
C TYR A 98 12.21 -6.80 -0.59
N SER A 99 13.46 -6.34 -0.35
CA SER A 99 13.90 -4.97 -0.62
C SER A 99 14.50 -4.85 -2.02
N GLN A 100 14.57 -3.63 -2.56
CA GLN A 100 15.24 -3.36 -3.84
C GLN A 100 16.63 -2.80 -3.68
N LYS A 101 16.93 -2.20 -2.53
CA LYS A 101 18.24 -1.63 -2.21
C LYS A 101 18.80 -2.31 -0.96
N SER A 102 20.08 -2.65 -0.98
CA SER A 102 20.79 -3.12 0.19
C SER A 102 20.80 -2.04 1.27
N SER A 103 20.56 -2.42 2.53
CA SER A 103 20.93 -1.62 3.68
C SER A 103 22.26 -2.15 4.20
N GLY A 104 23.17 -1.27 4.48
CA GLY A 104 24.37 -1.69 5.14
C GLY A 104 25.36 -0.56 5.15
N ILE A 105 25.52 0.06 6.29
CA ILE A 105 26.84 0.54 6.72
C ILE A 105 27.37 -0.66 7.49
N GLU A 106 28.40 -1.29 6.96
CA GLU A 106 29.14 -2.35 7.63
C GLU A 106 29.43 -1.91 9.08
N GLY A 107 29.01 -2.69 10.07
CA GLY A 107 29.26 -2.39 11.48
C GLY A 107 28.19 -1.58 12.22
N THR A 108 27.04 -1.30 11.65
CA THR A 108 25.90 -0.72 12.40
C THR A 108 24.75 -1.71 12.52
N ASP A 109 24.13 -1.83 13.70
CA ASP A 109 22.96 -2.66 13.97
C ASP A 109 21.66 -2.14 13.32
N ILE A 110 21.73 -1.09 12.51
CA ILE A 110 20.58 -0.57 11.78
C ILE A 110 20.32 -1.52 10.62
N GLY A 111 19.51 -2.52 10.92
CA GLY A 111 18.74 -3.32 9.99
C GLY A 111 19.44 -3.73 8.70
N HIS A 112 20.55 -4.46 8.78
CA HIS A 112 21.15 -5.07 7.59
C HIS A 112 20.11 -6.00 6.96
N ASN A 113 19.53 -5.60 5.81
CA ASN A 113 18.48 -6.36 5.14
C ASN A 113 19.01 -7.60 4.38
N ARG A 114 20.31 -7.88 4.45
CA ARG A 114 21.00 -9.04 3.81
C ARG A 114 20.89 -9.10 2.30
N LEU A 115 20.49 -8.03 1.64
CA LEU A 115 20.58 -7.93 0.17
C LEU A 115 22.01 -7.61 -0.24
N ASP A 116 22.58 -8.43 -1.10
CA ASP A 116 23.86 -8.15 -1.74
C ASP A 116 23.74 -6.87 -2.60
N PRO A 117 24.62 -5.87 -2.44
CA PRO A 117 24.63 -4.65 -3.24
C PRO A 117 24.66 -4.91 -4.76
N ALA A 118 25.29 -5.98 -5.22
CA ALA A 118 25.31 -6.38 -6.63
C ALA A 118 23.92 -6.77 -7.18
N ARG A 119 22.95 -7.05 -6.30
CA ARG A 119 21.57 -7.39 -6.62
C ARG A 119 20.61 -6.22 -6.42
N ASN A 120 21.10 -5.02 -6.18
CA ASN A 120 20.27 -3.83 -6.10
C ASN A 120 19.50 -3.60 -7.42
N VAL A 121 18.25 -3.21 -7.31
CA VAL A 121 17.39 -2.83 -8.45
C VAL A 121 17.02 -1.37 -8.25
N LEU A 122 17.70 -0.49 -8.98
CA LEU A 122 17.63 0.96 -8.79
C LEU A 122 17.14 1.66 -10.06
N GLY A 123 16.56 2.85 -9.88
CA GLY A 123 16.13 3.69 -10.99
C GLY A 123 14.73 3.35 -11.52
N ASN A 124 14.42 3.89 -12.70
CA ASN A 124 13.12 3.70 -13.35
C ASN A 124 13.05 2.35 -14.10
N VAL A 125 13.03 1.27 -13.33
CA VAL A 125 12.95 -0.12 -13.82
C VAL A 125 11.88 -0.87 -13.05
N THR A 126 11.31 -1.90 -13.66
CA THR A 126 10.38 -2.78 -12.98
C THR A 126 11.15 -3.85 -12.22
N GLY A 127 10.99 -3.88 -10.89
CA GLY A 127 11.60 -4.86 -9.99
C GLY A 127 10.89 -6.21 -9.96
N PHE A 128 9.76 -6.32 -10.63
CA PHE A 128 8.96 -7.54 -10.74
C PHE A 128 9.35 -8.35 -11.98
N LYS A 129 9.25 -9.68 -11.92
CA LYS A 129 9.47 -10.59 -13.07
C LYS A 129 8.26 -10.55 -14.01
N MET A 130 8.39 -9.92 -15.17
CA MET A 130 7.30 -9.63 -16.11
C MET A 130 6.85 -10.81 -16.98
N GLN A 131 7.33 -12.02 -16.74
CA GLN A 131 6.88 -13.22 -17.47
C GLN A 131 5.44 -13.59 -17.05
N GLN A 132 4.66 -14.10 -17.99
CA GLN A 132 3.24 -14.41 -17.85
C GLN A 132 2.90 -15.20 -16.57
N GLY A 133 3.67 -16.23 -16.25
CA GLY A 133 3.42 -17.08 -15.07
C GLY A 133 3.48 -16.28 -13.74
N TYR A 134 4.45 -15.37 -13.60
CA TYR A 134 4.56 -14.52 -12.41
C TYR A 134 3.40 -13.51 -12.32
N LEU A 135 3.03 -12.88 -13.43
CA LEU A 135 1.93 -11.92 -13.49
C LEU A 135 0.58 -12.58 -13.15
N GLN A 136 0.32 -13.78 -13.68
CA GLN A 136 -0.87 -14.57 -13.35
C GLN A 136 -0.90 -14.97 -11.87
N ALA A 137 0.22 -15.45 -11.35
CA ALA A 137 0.36 -15.84 -9.96
C ALA A 137 0.16 -14.65 -9.02
N TYR A 138 0.69 -13.48 -9.36
CA TYR A 138 0.53 -12.30 -8.52
C TYR A 138 -0.90 -11.74 -8.54
N ALA A 139 -1.58 -11.79 -9.67
CA ALA A 139 -3.01 -11.48 -9.74
C ALA A 139 -3.86 -12.45 -8.88
N LEU A 140 -3.56 -13.73 -8.92
CA LEU A 140 -4.19 -14.74 -8.07
C LEU A 140 -3.87 -14.52 -6.57
N TYR A 141 -2.66 -14.11 -6.24
CA TYR A 141 -2.24 -13.75 -4.88
C TYR A 141 -3.14 -12.66 -4.29
N PHE A 142 -3.39 -11.57 -5.03
CA PHE A 142 -4.30 -10.51 -4.60
C PHE A 142 -5.75 -10.99 -4.47
N SER A 143 -6.22 -11.79 -5.43
CA SER A 143 -7.58 -12.35 -5.35
C SER A 143 -7.76 -13.20 -4.09
N LYS A 144 -6.82 -14.09 -3.80
CA LYS A 144 -6.84 -14.90 -2.57
C LYS A 144 -6.77 -14.06 -1.31
N TYR A 145 -5.98 -12.99 -1.29
CA TYR A 145 -5.91 -12.05 -0.18
C TYR A 145 -7.27 -11.41 0.11
N VAL A 146 -7.90 -10.80 -0.88
CA VAL A 146 -9.22 -10.17 -0.75
C VAL A 146 -10.26 -11.17 -0.24
N GLN A 147 -10.30 -12.36 -0.83
CA GLN A 147 -11.22 -13.43 -0.42
C GLN A 147 -10.94 -13.90 1.03
N ALA A 148 -9.67 -14.02 1.41
CA ALA A 148 -9.29 -14.46 2.76
C ALA A 148 -9.69 -13.42 3.82
N TYR A 149 -9.51 -12.14 3.54
CA TYR A 149 -9.96 -11.06 4.42
C TYR A 149 -11.50 -11.01 4.53
N LYS A 150 -12.21 -11.15 3.39
CA LYS A 150 -13.68 -11.24 3.38
C LYS A 150 -14.20 -12.41 4.23
N LYS A 151 -13.55 -13.59 4.16
CA LYS A 151 -13.87 -14.75 5.01
C LYS A 151 -13.65 -14.48 6.51
N ASN A 152 -12.80 -13.52 6.85
CA ASN A 152 -12.58 -13.07 8.22
C ASN A 152 -13.47 -11.89 8.63
N GLY A 153 -14.46 -11.50 7.79
CA GLY A 153 -15.38 -10.41 8.06
C GLY A 153 -14.82 -9.02 7.79
N ILE A 154 -13.74 -8.92 6.99
CA ILE A 154 -13.11 -7.65 6.62
C ILE A 154 -13.25 -7.45 5.11
N THR A 155 -14.01 -6.44 4.69
CA THR A 155 -14.14 -6.07 3.28
C THR A 155 -13.01 -5.13 2.88
N ILE A 156 -12.18 -5.53 1.94
CA ILE A 156 -11.21 -4.65 1.29
C ILE A 156 -11.93 -3.99 0.11
N SER A 157 -12.31 -2.73 0.30
CA SER A 157 -13.07 -1.98 -0.70
C SER A 157 -12.22 -1.51 -1.88
N MET A 158 -10.91 -1.34 -1.67
CA MET A 158 -9.98 -0.79 -2.65
C MET A 158 -8.62 -1.46 -2.52
N LEU A 159 -7.99 -1.76 -3.65
CA LEU A 159 -6.63 -2.28 -3.72
C LEU A 159 -5.77 -1.39 -4.59
N MET A 160 -4.61 -1.00 -4.07
CA MET A 160 -3.54 -0.36 -4.82
C MET A 160 -2.39 -1.35 -4.96
N PRO A 161 -2.01 -1.79 -6.17
CA PRO A 161 -1.14 -2.96 -6.36
C PRO A 161 0.31 -2.76 -5.94
N GLN A 162 0.71 -1.53 -5.57
CA GLN A 162 2.06 -1.25 -5.06
C GLN A 162 2.09 0.02 -4.21
N ASN A 163 2.79 -0.04 -3.07
CA ASN A 163 3.21 1.11 -2.29
C ASN A 163 4.46 1.75 -2.91
N GLU A 164 4.52 3.09 -2.98
CA GLU A 164 5.69 3.87 -3.42
C GLU A 164 6.33 3.35 -4.72
N ILE A 165 5.55 3.34 -5.79
CA ILE A 165 5.84 2.69 -7.06
C ILE A 165 7.18 3.10 -7.69
N ALA A 166 7.70 4.29 -7.39
CA ALA A 166 8.91 4.86 -7.96
C ALA A 166 10.06 5.01 -6.96
N TRP A 167 9.98 4.38 -5.78
CA TRP A 167 10.99 4.51 -4.74
C TRP A 167 11.71 3.19 -4.45
N THR A 168 13.03 3.25 -4.28
CA THR A 168 13.89 2.09 -4.00
C THR A 168 14.55 2.19 -2.64
N PRO A 169 13.81 2.05 -1.54
CA PRO A 169 14.36 2.04 -0.20
C PRO A 169 15.00 0.70 0.16
N CYS A 170 15.64 0.67 1.32
CA CYS A 170 16.25 -0.54 1.88
C CYS A 170 15.28 -1.43 2.69
N TRP A 171 14.03 -1.02 2.83
CA TRP A 171 12.93 -1.83 3.36
C TRP A 171 12.13 -2.51 2.23
N PRO A 172 11.09 -3.31 2.55
CA PRO A 172 10.26 -3.97 1.53
C PRO A 172 9.76 -2.98 0.47
N SER A 173 10.04 -3.25 -0.80
CA SER A 173 9.74 -2.34 -1.91
C SER A 173 9.76 -3.05 -3.26
N CYS A 174 9.05 -2.50 -4.22
CA CYS A 174 9.13 -2.92 -5.63
C CYS A 174 8.77 -1.75 -6.54
N THR A 175 9.70 -1.33 -7.39
CA THR A 175 9.40 -0.32 -8.41
C THR A 175 8.71 -0.96 -9.61
N TRP A 176 7.88 -0.16 -10.27
CA TRP A 176 7.22 -0.51 -11.51
C TRP A 176 7.35 0.64 -12.50
N ARG A 177 7.67 0.33 -13.74
CA ARG A 177 7.43 1.27 -14.84
C ARG A 177 5.93 1.40 -15.06
N ALA A 178 5.47 2.59 -15.45
CA ALA A 178 4.06 2.86 -15.62
C ALA A 178 3.37 1.90 -16.62
N GLU A 179 4.06 1.60 -17.72
CA GLU A 179 3.60 0.68 -18.75
C GLU A 179 3.45 -0.76 -18.24
N ASP A 180 4.44 -1.22 -17.47
CA ASP A 180 4.47 -2.58 -16.93
C ASP A 180 3.38 -2.78 -15.86
N LEU A 181 3.16 -1.75 -15.02
CA LEU A 181 2.06 -1.75 -14.07
C LEU A 181 0.69 -1.77 -14.77
N ALA A 182 0.55 -1.00 -15.86
CA ALA A 182 -0.67 -1.01 -16.66
C ALA A 182 -0.93 -2.37 -17.31
N ILE A 183 0.11 -3.03 -17.83
CA ILE A 183 0.02 -4.41 -18.33
C ILE A 183 -0.45 -5.34 -17.21
N PHE A 184 0.15 -5.28 -16.04
CA PHE A 184 -0.26 -6.10 -14.90
C PHE A 184 -1.72 -5.88 -14.54
N VAL A 185 -2.15 -4.63 -14.41
CA VAL A 185 -3.53 -4.29 -14.01
C VAL A 185 -4.53 -4.70 -15.08
N THR A 186 -4.28 -4.39 -16.35
CA THR A 186 -5.28 -4.57 -17.42
C THR A 186 -5.36 -5.98 -17.97
N GLN A 187 -4.25 -6.73 -17.95
CA GLN A 187 -4.19 -8.06 -18.56
C GLN A 187 -4.25 -9.19 -17.53
N TYR A 188 -4.01 -8.91 -16.25
CA TYR A 188 -3.95 -9.94 -15.21
C TYR A 188 -4.82 -9.63 -14.00
N LEU A 189 -4.57 -8.53 -13.28
CA LEU A 189 -5.25 -8.25 -12.01
C LEU A 189 -6.74 -7.97 -12.21
N GLY A 190 -7.09 -7.06 -13.10
CA GLY A 190 -8.49 -6.72 -13.41
C GLY A 190 -9.29 -7.91 -13.93
N PRO A 191 -8.80 -8.65 -14.94
CA PRO A 191 -9.44 -9.89 -15.39
C PRO A 191 -9.58 -10.95 -14.28
N GLN A 192 -8.58 -11.10 -13.38
CA GLN A 192 -8.66 -12.05 -12.27
C GLN A 192 -9.75 -11.62 -11.26
N PHE A 193 -9.84 -10.34 -10.91
CA PHE A 193 -10.89 -9.84 -10.01
C PHE A 193 -12.28 -10.02 -10.61
N LYS A 194 -12.44 -9.74 -11.91
CA LYS A 194 -13.68 -9.97 -12.63
C LYS A 194 -14.06 -11.45 -12.65
N LYS A 195 -13.11 -12.34 -12.94
CA LYS A 195 -13.31 -13.79 -12.93
C LYS A 195 -13.80 -14.31 -11.57
N ASP A 196 -13.21 -13.77 -10.48
CA ASP A 196 -13.52 -14.19 -9.12
C ASP A 196 -14.69 -13.40 -8.50
N SER A 197 -15.36 -12.53 -9.28
CA SER A 197 -16.50 -11.70 -8.87
C SER A 197 -16.20 -10.88 -7.62
N LEU A 198 -15.04 -10.21 -7.61
CA LEU A 198 -14.63 -9.33 -6.51
C LEU A 198 -15.10 -7.91 -6.79
N ASP A 199 -15.75 -7.29 -5.80
CA ASP A 199 -16.22 -5.90 -5.84
C ASP A 199 -15.13 -4.89 -5.42
N THR A 200 -13.94 -5.37 -5.07
CA THR A 200 -12.81 -4.52 -4.69
C THR A 200 -12.36 -3.66 -5.86
N GLU A 201 -12.39 -2.35 -5.68
CA GLU A 201 -11.88 -1.42 -6.68
C GLU A 201 -10.36 -1.54 -6.84
N ILE A 202 -9.88 -1.47 -8.07
CA ILE A 202 -8.45 -1.35 -8.35
C ILE A 202 -8.14 0.12 -8.61
N TRP A 203 -7.13 0.64 -7.91
CA TRP A 203 -6.57 1.96 -8.13
C TRP A 203 -5.13 1.83 -8.63
N MET A 204 -4.61 2.86 -9.28
CA MET A 204 -3.28 2.82 -9.91
C MET A 204 -2.16 2.36 -8.97
N GLY A 205 -2.19 2.79 -7.71
CA GLY A 205 -1.15 2.57 -6.72
C GLY A 205 -0.88 3.85 -5.94
N THR A 206 0.13 3.86 -5.09
CA THR A 206 0.49 5.05 -4.33
C THR A 206 1.72 5.71 -4.97
N VAL A 207 1.46 6.75 -5.78
CA VAL A 207 2.49 7.42 -6.57
C VAL A 207 3.21 8.47 -5.72
N ASN A 208 4.47 8.23 -5.43
CA ASN A 208 5.31 9.11 -4.61
C ASN A 208 6.26 10.00 -5.44
N TYR A 209 6.03 10.10 -6.73
CA TYR A 209 6.83 10.87 -7.68
C TYR A 209 6.09 12.12 -8.16
N PRO A 210 6.72 13.32 -8.14
CA PRO A 210 6.03 14.59 -8.42
C PRO A 210 5.74 14.85 -9.89
N ASN A 211 6.38 14.10 -10.83
CA ASN A 211 6.17 14.30 -12.26
C ASN A 211 4.86 13.63 -12.70
N PRO A 212 3.92 14.39 -13.31
CA PRO A 212 2.65 13.87 -13.81
C PRO A 212 2.80 12.84 -14.94
N ASP A 213 3.92 12.81 -15.65
CA ASP A 213 4.11 11.95 -16.82
C ASP A 213 4.03 10.45 -16.47
N TYR A 214 4.41 10.07 -15.27
CA TYR A 214 4.24 8.70 -14.80
C TYR A 214 2.77 8.29 -14.78
N ILE A 215 1.92 9.14 -14.21
CA ILE A 215 0.47 8.91 -14.14
C ILE A 215 -0.15 8.97 -15.54
N ARG A 216 0.23 9.95 -16.38
CA ARG A 216 -0.21 10.04 -17.77
C ARG A 216 0.12 8.78 -18.56
N THR A 217 1.35 8.31 -18.45
CA THR A 217 1.80 7.09 -19.14
C THR A 217 0.96 5.89 -18.76
N PHE A 218 0.64 5.74 -17.49
CA PHE A 218 -0.23 4.66 -17.01
C PHE A 218 -1.67 4.82 -17.50
N LEU A 219 -2.29 5.98 -17.27
CA LEU A 219 -3.71 6.20 -17.57
C LEU A 219 -4.03 6.15 -19.06
N ASN A 220 -3.05 6.49 -19.92
CA ASN A 220 -3.19 6.44 -21.37
C ASN A 220 -2.99 5.02 -21.96
N GLN A 221 -2.64 4.03 -21.15
CA GLN A 221 -2.56 2.65 -21.65
C GLN A 221 -3.95 2.09 -21.95
N LYS A 222 -4.00 1.23 -22.97
CA LYS A 222 -5.24 0.61 -23.44
C LYS A 222 -5.94 -0.14 -22.28
N ASN A 223 -7.26 0.03 -22.19
CA ASN A 223 -8.16 -0.66 -21.24
C ASN A 223 -7.92 -0.29 -19.74
N VAL A 224 -7.10 0.70 -19.40
CA VAL A 224 -6.93 1.11 -18.00
C VAL A 224 -8.25 1.59 -17.40
N SER A 225 -9.02 2.39 -18.14
CA SER A 225 -10.34 2.89 -17.71
C SER A 225 -11.37 1.80 -17.41
N ASP A 226 -11.21 0.60 -17.97
CA ASP A 226 -12.12 -0.52 -17.73
C ASP A 226 -11.98 -1.09 -16.31
N TYR A 227 -10.78 -0.96 -15.72
CA TYR A 227 -10.46 -1.60 -14.45
C TYR A 227 -10.10 -0.61 -13.33
N VAL A 228 -9.48 0.52 -13.66
CA VAL A 228 -8.96 1.46 -12.68
C VAL A 228 -9.99 2.54 -12.35
N ARG A 229 -10.21 2.80 -11.06
CA ARG A 229 -11.18 3.80 -10.58
C ARG A 229 -10.52 5.09 -10.09
N GLY A 230 -9.24 5.06 -9.77
CA GLY A 230 -8.57 6.25 -9.26
C GLY A 230 -7.06 6.12 -9.17
N VAL A 231 -6.46 7.18 -8.66
CA VAL A 231 -5.02 7.35 -8.45
C VAL A 231 -4.76 7.71 -7.00
N GLY A 232 -3.94 6.91 -6.32
CA GLY A 232 -3.35 7.28 -5.04
C GLY A 232 -2.07 8.10 -5.26
N VAL A 233 -1.96 9.24 -4.61
CA VAL A 233 -0.71 10.00 -4.54
C VAL A 233 -0.17 9.97 -3.11
N GLN A 234 1.15 10.04 -2.98
CA GLN A 234 1.84 9.89 -1.71
C GLN A 234 3.01 10.86 -1.64
N TRP A 235 3.26 11.48 -0.49
CA TRP A 235 4.37 12.41 -0.30
C TRP A 235 4.43 13.48 -1.41
N THR A 236 5.56 13.55 -2.11
CA THR A 236 5.75 14.52 -3.19
C THR A 236 4.86 14.28 -4.41
N GLY A 237 4.26 13.11 -4.54
CA GLY A 237 3.32 12.77 -5.61
C GLY A 237 2.11 13.70 -5.67
N MET A 238 1.71 14.29 -4.53
CA MET A 238 0.63 15.29 -4.52
C MET A 238 0.90 16.52 -5.41
N LYS A 239 2.17 16.81 -5.73
CA LYS A 239 2.54 17.93 -6.63
C LYS A 239 2.07 17.71 -8.06
N ALA A 240 1.77 16.48 -8.46
CA ALA A 240 1.22 16.18 -9.78
C ALA A 240 -0.29 16.48 -9.88
N LEU A 241 -1.02 16.56 -8.76
CA LEU A 241 -2.48 16.69 -8.70
C LEU A 241 -3.05 17.84 -9.54
N PRO A 242 -2.51 19.08 -9.50
CA PRO A 242 -3.09 20.19 -10.27
C PRO A 242 -3.17 19.93 -11.77
N VAL A 243 -2.24 19.14 -12.27
CA VAL A 243 -2.16 18.79 -13.70
C VAL A 243 -3.04 17.59 -13.99
N ILE A 244 -2.86 16.50 -13.27
CA ILE A 244 -3.56 15.23 -13.57
C ILE A 244 -5.06 15.29 -13.29
N HIS A 245 -5.49 15.98 -12.24
CA HIS A 245 -6.91 16.17 -11.96
C HIS A 245 -7.62 16.96 -13.09
N LYS A 246 -6.94 17.95 -13.65
CA LYS A 246 -7.48 18.71 -14.79
C LYS A 246 -7.55 17.86 -16.07
N GLU A 247 -6.55 17.01 -16.30
CA GLU A 247 -6.47 16.17 -17.51
C GLU A 247 -7.36 14.93 -17.44
N TYR A 248 -7.55 14.37 -16.22
CA TYR A 248 -8.30 13.13 -16.00
C TYR A 248 -9.37 13.30 -14.90
N PRO A 249 -10.35 14.21 -15.09
CA PRO A 249 -11.31 14.57 -14.02
C PRO A 249 -12.30 13.45 -13.66
N SER A 250 -12.38 12.39 -14.46
CA SER A 250 -13.28 11.25 -14.22
C SER A 250 -12.72 10.22 -13.23
N TYR A 251 -11.44 10.27 -12.87
CA TYR A 251 -10.84 9.39 -11.89
C TYR A 251 -10.97 9.94 -10.48
N GLY A 252 -11.07 9.03 -9.50
CA GLY A 252 -10.94 9.40 -8.09
C GLY A 252 -9.48 9.71 -7.73
N TYR A 253 -9.28 10.60 -6.76
CA TYR A 253 -7.95 10.93 -6.24
C TYR A 253 -7.92 10.81 -4.73
N MET A 254 -6.84 10.24 -4.20
CA MET A 254 -6.62 10.10 -2.77
C MET A 254 -5.17 10.42 -2.41
N GLN A 255 -4.96 11.23 -1.36
CA GLN A 255 -3.66 11.31 -0.69
C GLN A 255 -3.56 10.12 0.26
N THR A 256 -2.68 9.18 -0.07
CA THR A 256 -2.64 7.87 0.56
C THR A 256 -1.71 7.78 1.75
N GLU A 257 -0.76 8.71 1.83
CA GLU A 257 0.22 8.75 2.90
C GLU A 257 0.97 10.08 2.88
N ASN A 258 0.89 10.81 3.99
CA ASN A 258 1.69 12.00 4.19
C ASN A 258 2.08 12.13 5.66
N MET A 259 3.21 12.74 5.90
CA MET A 259 3.76 12.95 7.23
C MET A 259 3.07 14.13 7.93
N CYS A 260 2.83 14.00 9.24
CA CYS A 260 2.34 15.09 10.11
C CYS A 260 3.48 15.89 10.79
N GLY A 261 4.71 15.70 10.36
CA GLY A 261 5.92 16.29 10.98
C GLY A 261 6.82 15.23 11.64
N ASN A 262 7.85 15.66 12.30
CA ASN A 262 8.81 14.79 13.01
C ASN A 262 8.47 14.73 14.53
N SER A 263 7.18 14.61 14.86
CA SER A 263 6.69 14.68 16.27
C SER A 263 6.90 16.03 16.96
N GLU A 264 7.19 17.07 16.21
CA GLU A 264 7.42 18.41 16.75
C GLU A 264 6.18 19.01 17.40
N ASN A 265 4.98 18.62 16.95
CA ASN A 265 3.66 19.05 17.43
C ASN A 265 3.54 20.58 17.63
N ASP A 266 4.29 21.35 16.85
CA ASP A 266 4.35 22.79 16.89
C ASP A 266 3.44 23.44 15.83
N TRP A 267 3.36 24.79 15.87
CA TRP A 267 2.58 25.55 14.90
C TRP A 267 3.04 25.35 13.46
N SER A 268 4.34 25.21 13.24
CA SER A 268 4.92 24.97 11.91
C SER A 268 4.50 23.61 11.33
N ALA A 269 4.43 22.56 12.16
CA ALA A 269 3.93 21.25 11.76
C ALA A 269 2.44 21.33 11.37
N LEU A 270 1.65 22.07 12.14
CA LEU A 270 0.23 22.31 11.82
C LEU A 270 0.06 23.02 10.47
N GLU A 271 0.83 24.10 10.24
CA GLU A 271 0.75 24.86 8.97
C GLU A 271 1.15 24.02 7.77
N ARG A 272 2.22 23.22 7.88
CA ARG A 272 2.64 22.29 6.81
C ARG A 272 1.54 21.30 6.47
N THR A 273 0.96 20.70 7.49
CA THR A 273 -0.14 19.74 7.36
C THR A 273 -1.36 20.40 6.73
N TRP A 274 -1.77 21.55 7.23
CA TRP A 274 -2.91 22.30 6.70
C TRP A 274 -2.73 22.66 5.22
N ASN A 275 -1.56 23.18 4.86
CA ASN A 275 -1.25 23.52 3.48
C ASN A 275 -1.29 22.30 2.56
N ALA A 276 -0.82 21.14 3.01
CA ALA A 276 -0.90 19.89 2.24
C ALA A 276 -2.36 19.44 2.06
N VAL A 277 -3.17 19.51 3.12
CA VAL A 277 -4.61 19.19 3.08
C VAL A 277 -5.34 20.11 2.10
N VAL A 278 -5.15 21.42 2.22
CA VAL A 278 -5.76 22.43 1.34
C VAL A 278 -5.33 22.21 -0.12
N HIS A 279 -4.03 21.96 -0.36
CA HIS A 279 -3.53 21.64 -1.69
C HIS A 279 -4.24 20.41 -2.29
N CYS A 280 -4.35 19.33 -1.52
CA CYS A 280 -4.98 18.11 -1.98
C CYS A 280 -6.47 18.29 -2.31
N PHE A 281 -7.24 18.86 -1.39
CA PHE A 281 -8.68 19.03 -1.60
C PHE A 281 -9.01 20.02 -2.73
N ASN A 282 -8.24 21.11 -2.87
CA ASN A 282 -8.39 22.04 -4.00
C ASN A 282 -8.05 21.41 -5.36
N ASN A 283 -7.40 20.25 -5.37
CA ASN A 283 -7.02 19.53 -6.58
C ASN A 283 -7.71 18.14 -6.67
N GLY A 284 -8.95 18.03 -6.17
CA GLY A 284 -9.85 16.91 -6.43
C GLY A 284 -9.63 15.66 -5.58
N VAL A 285 -8.82 15.74 -4.53
CA VAL A 285 -8.63 14.62 -3.59
C VAL A 285 -9.89 14.44 -2.75
N GLY A 286 -10.42 13.21 -2.72
CA GLY A 286 -11.61 12.87 -1.94
C GLY A 286 -11.31 12.32 -0.54
N ALA A 287 -10.07 11.92 -0.27
CA ALA A 287 -9.63 11.44 1.04
C ALA A 287 -8.14 11.73 1.26
N TYR A 288 -7.80 12.03 2.50
CA TYR A 288 -6.44 12.36 2.92
C TYR A 288 -6.04 11.47 4.10
N MET A 289 -4.89 10.85 4.03
CA MET A 289 -4.36 9.96 5.07
C MET A 289 -2.97 10.38 5.53
N TYR A 290 -2.76 10.24 6.81
CA TYR A 290 -1.45 10.40 7.44
C TYR A 290 -0.71 9.06 7.52
N TRP A 291 0.58 9.14 7.72
CA TRP A 291 1.45 8.07 8.17
C TRP A 291 1.89 8.36 9.61
N ASN A 292 1.46 7.65 10.59
CA ASN A 292 0.49 6.57 10.86
C ASN A 292 -0.65 7.07 11.77
N MET A 293 -1.57 6.17 12.16
CA MET A 293 -2.54 6.48 13.23
C MET A 293 -1.84 6.69 14.58
N GLU A 294 -0.75 5.97 14.82
CA GLU A 294 0.06 6.03 16.02
C GLU A 294 1.48 5.58 15.68
N LEU A 295 2.48 6.38 16.03
CA LEU A 295 3.89 6.05 15.94
C LEU A 295 4.48 6.00 17.34
N ASP A 296 5.28 4.97 17.59
CA ASP A 296 6.05 4.75 18.80
C ASP A 296 7.53 5.04 18.46
N GLU A 297 8.26 5.68 19.36
CA GLU A 297 9.68 6.01 19.18
C GLU A 297 10.64 4.83 19.43
N THR A 298 10.12 3.63 19.67
CA THR A 298 10.92 2.43 20.01
C THR A 298 11.01 1.43 18.88
#